data_52cdf385e75e26912eee16e4ef985f5c
#
_entry.id   52cdf385e75e26912eee16e4ef985f5c
#
_cell.length_a   1.000
_cell.length_b   1.000
_cell.length_c   1.000
_cell.angle_alpha   90.00
_cell.angle_beta   90.00
_cell.angle_gamma   90.00
#
_symmetry.space_group_name_H-M   'P 1'
#
loop_
_entity.id
_entity.type
_entity.pdbx_description
1 polymer ?
#
loop_
_entity_poly.entity_id
_entity_poly.type
_entity_poly.pdbx_seq_one_letter_code
_entity_poly.pdbx_strand_id
1 'polypeptide(L)'
;VTGVQTCALPILLNSVKPHFLEGGKLEKMYPAYDAFETFLFVPDHTTKSGSHIRDSIDLKRTMITVVIALLPALFFGMWNIGYQHYEIALGIKDTPLLDSFMFGFWKMLPMILVSYGVGLGIEFAFASFRGHQVNEGYLVTGLLIPMIMPINVPLWMLAVSVIFAVVIGKEVFGGTGMNILNPALTARAFLFFAYPSWMSGDKVWTYIGGDSTVDSFSGATPLAR
;
A
#
# COMPACT_ATOMS: atom_id res chain seq x y z
N VAL A 1 -28.91 -22.16 -17.29
CA VAL A 1 -27.67 -21.76 -17.95
C VAL A 1 -26.53 -22.01 -16.97
N THR A 2 -26.02 -23.24 -16.96
CA THR A 2 -24.93 -23.67 -16.08
C THR A 2 -23.62 -23.65 -16.86
N GLY A 3 -23.02 -22.48 -16.99
CA GLY A 3 -21.61 -22.37 -17.31
C GLY A 3 -20.79 -22.62 -16.03
N VAL A 4 -20.57 -23.87 -15.69
CA VAL A 4 -19.61 -24.23 -14.65
C VAL A 4 -18.23 -23.88 -15.20
N GLN A 5 -17.72 -22.73 -14.83
CA GLN A 5 -16.31 -22.44 -15.01
C GLN A 5 -15.54 -23.36 -14.07
N THR A 6 -15.01 -24.44 -14.58
CA THR A 6 -14.07 -25.34 -13.90
C THR A 6 -12.69 -24.66 -13.81
N CYS A 7 -12.61 -23.50 -13.17
CA CYS A 7 -11.34 -22.93 -12.77
C CYS A 7 -10.89 -23.65 -11.48
N ALA A 8 -9.64 -24.09 -11.44
CA ALA A 8 -9.08 -24.76 -10.27
C ALA A 8 -9.15 -23.89 -8.99
N LEU A 9 -9.11 -22.56 -9.14
CA LEU A 9 -9.10 -21.59 -8.04
C LEU A 9 -10.40 -21.58 -7.21
N PRO A 10 -11.63 -21.55 -7.78
CA PRO A 10 -12.87 -21.67 -7.02
C PRO A 10 -13.00 -23.01 -6.29
N ILE A 11 -12.53 -24.10 -6.91
CA ILE A 11 -12.57 -25.43 -6.29
C ILE A 11 -11.64 -25.46 -5.06
N LEU A 12 -10.44 -24.90 -5.17
CA LEU A 12 -9.47 -24.80 -4.06
C LEU A 12 -10.02 -23.92 -2.93
N LEU A 13 -10.60 -22.77 -3.23
CA LEU A 13 -11.21 -21.91 -2.22
C LEU A 13 -12.38 -22.60 -1.52
N ASN A 14 -13.27 -23.24 -2.25
CA ASN A 14 -14.38 -23.98 -1.68
C ASN A 14 -13.94 -25.15 -0.80
N SER A 15 -12.81 -25.80 -1.10
CA SER A 15 -12.27 -26.89 -0.28
C SER A 15 -11.69 -26.39 1.05
N VAL A 16 -11.19 -25.14 1.08
CA VAL A 16 -10.61 -24.52 2.28
C VAL A 16 -11.67 -23.80 3.13
N LYS A 17 -12.74 -23.32 2.53
CA LYS A 17 -13.86 -22.60 3.17
C LYS A 17 -14.40 -23.23 4.46
N PRO A 18 -14.62 -24.56 4.56
CA PRO A 18 -15.13 -25.19 5.77
C PRO A 18 -14.27 -24.99 7.03
N HIS A 19 -12.96 -24.75 6.85
CA HIS A 19 -12.06 -24.51 7.98
C HIS A 19 -12.21 -23.12 8.62
N PHE A 20 -12.80 -22.18 7.88
CA PHE A 20 -13.02 -20.78 8.30
C PHE A 20 -14.48 -20.51 8.71
N LEU A 21 -15.41 -21.40 8.40
CA LEU A 21 -16.82 -21.27 8.82
C LEU A 21 -17.00 -21.57 10.31
N GLU A 22 -18.19 -21.25 10.83
CA GLU A 22 -18.60 -21.50 12.22
C GLU A 22 -18.31 -22.93 12.65
N GLY A 23 -17.54 -23.09 13.74
CA GLY A 23 -17.04 -24.40 14.21
C GLY A 23 -15.73 -24.86 13.60
N GLY A 24 -15.14 -24.14 12.65
CA GLY A 24 -13.82 -24.44 12.08
C GLY A 24 -12.66 -23.98 12.97
N LYS A 25 -11.47 -24.57 12.78
CA LYS A 25 -10.27 -24.22 13.56
C LYS A 25 -9.80 -22.77 13.36
N LEU A 26 -10.19 -22.13 12.27
CA LEU A 26 -9.76 -20.79 11.85
C LEU A 26 -10.94 -19.81 11.73
N GLU A 27 -12.02 -20.04 12.48
CA GLU A 27 -13.22 -19.19 12.47
C GLU A 27 -12.91 -17.69 12.68
N LYS A 28 -12.00 -17.36 13.61
CA LYS A 28 -11.58 -15.97 13.88
C LYS A 28 -10.89 -15.30 12.69
N MET A 29 -10.38 -16.07 11.73
CA MET A 29 -9.74 -15.56 10.52
C MET A 29 -10.71 -15.54 9.32
N TYR A 30 -12.00 -15.80 9.54
CA TYR A 30 -13.00 -15.72 8.48
C TYR A 30 -13.00 -14.38 7.75
N PRO A 31 -12.85 -13.21 8.42
CA PRO A 31 -12.78 -11.92 7.70
C PRO A 31 -11.64 -11.81 6.70
N ALA A 32 -10.49 -12.45 6.98
CA ALA A 32 -9.37 -12.46 6.05
C ALA A 32 -9.64 -13.37 4.83
N TYR A 33 -10.28 -14.53 5.08
CA TYR A 33 -10.70 -15.43 4.00
C TYR A 33 -11.74 -14.76 3.10
N ASP A 34 -12.77 -14.16 3.69
CA ASP A 34 -13.84 -13.45 2.98
C ASP A 34 -13.30 -12.28 2.15
N ALA A 35 -12.35 -11.52 2.69
CA ALA A 35 -11.69 -10.45 1.95
C ALA A 35 -10.98 -10.99 0.71
N PHE A 36 -10.29 -12.13 0.81
CA PHE A 36 -9.57 -12.74 -0.31
C PHE A 36 -10.54 -13.37 -1.33
N GLU A 37 -11.57 -14.08 -0.88
CA GLU A 37 -12.60 -14.67 -1.76
C GLU A 37 -13.33 -13.58 -2.55
N THR A 38 -13.75 -12.51 -1.87
CA THR A 38 -14.50 -11.42 -2.50
C THR A 38 -13.63 -10.45 -3.30
N PHE A 39 -12.31 -10.43 -3.08
CA PHE A 39 -11.37 -9.75 -3.97
C PHE A 39 -11.26 -10.45 -5.33
N LEU A 40 -11.21 -11.78 -5.32
CA LEU A 40 -11.10 -12.58 -6.56
C LEU A 40 -12.44 -12.73 -7.27
N PHE A 41 -13.52 -12.84 -6.51
CA PHE A 41 -14.87 -13.07 -7.02
C PHE A 41 -15.84 -12.00 -6.53
N VAL A 42 -16.91 -11.81 -7.30
CA VAL A 42 -17.99 -10.88 -6.92
C VAL A 42 -18.72 -11.42 -5.67
N PRO A 43 -18.95 -10.61 -4.62
CA PRO A 43 -19.74 -11.02 -3.47
C PRO A 43 -21.14 -11.46 -3.90
N ASP A 44 -21.65 -12.55 -3.32
CA ASP A 44 -23.00 -13.10 -3.58
C ASP A 44 -24.06 -12.61 -2.60
N HIS A 45 -23.71 -11.62 -1.75
CA HIS A 45 -24.63 -11.07 -0.76
C HIS A 45 -25.87 -10.46 -1.41
N THR A 46 -27.02 -10.93 -0.99
CA THR A 46 -28.32 -10.39 -1.40
C THR A 46 -29.07 -9.87 -0.19
N THR A 47 -29.91 -8.84 -0.39
CA THR A 47 -30.80 -8.34 0.68
C THR A 47 -31.81 -9.41 1.06
N LYS A 48 -32.01 -9.61 2.36
CA LYS A 48 -33.00 -10.59 2.89
C LYS A 48 -34.43 -10.10 2.82
N SER A 49 -34.64 -8.80 2.65
CA SER A 49 -35.96 -8.16 2.57
C SER A 49 -35.90 -6.86 1.77
N GLY A 50 -36.97 -6.55 1.04
CA GLY A 50 -37.05 -5.35 0.19
C GLY A 50 -36.40 -5.52 -1.19
N SER A 51 -36.25 -4.40 -1.90
CA SER A 51 -35.64 -4.38 -3.22
C SER A 51 -34.13 -4.57 -3.13
N HIS A 52 -33.58 -5.49 -3.93
CA HIS A 52 -32.14 -5.66 -4.07
C HIS A 52 -31.61 -4.74 -5.18
N ILE A 53 -30.83 -3.73 -4.80
CA ILE A 53 -30.17 -2.83 -5.74
C ILE A 53 -28.67 -3.11 -5.67
N ARG A 54 -28.06 -3.42 -6.78
CA ARG A 54 -26.63 -3.66 -6.90
C ARG A 54 -26.02 -2.73 -7.95
N ASP A 55 -24.92 -2.07 -7.57
CA ASP A 55 -24.15 -1.30 -8.52
C ASP A 55 -23.35 -2.23 -9.45
N SER A 56 -23.07 -1.78 -10.66
CA SER A 56 -22.24 -2.50 -11.62
C SER A 56 -20.75 -2.53 -11.22
N ILE A 57 -20.32 -1.59 -10.41
CA ILE A 57 -18.93 -1.45 -9.93
C ILE A 57 -18.91 -1.51 -8.40
N ASP A 58 -18.33 -2.58 -7.87
CA ASP A 58 -18.11 -2.72 -6.43
C ASP A 58 -16.99 -1.79 -5.95
N LEU A 59 -16.97 -1.45 -4.65
CA LEU A 59 -15.94 -0.64 -4.03
C LEU A 59 -14.52 -1.20 -4.29
N LYS A 60 -14.37 -2.52 -4.27
CA LYS A 60 -13.10 -3.22 -4.57
C LYS A 60 -12.56 -2.89 -5.96
N ARG A 61 -13.44 -2.91 -6.96
CA ARG A 61 -13.09 -2.57 -8.35
C ARG A 61 -12.74 -1.10 -8.51
N THR A 62 -13.43 -0.23 -7.78
CA THR A 62 -13.08 1.19 -7.75
C THR A 62 -11.69 1.39 -7.15
N MET A 63 -11.37 0.72 -6.04
CA MET A 63 -10.05 0.84 -5.41
C MET A 63 -8.93 0.30 -6.30
N ILE A 64 -9.12 -0.84 -6.97
CA ILE A 64 -8.10 -1.36 -7.89
C ILE A 64 -7.89 -0.46 -9.11
N THR A 65 -8.93 0.22 -9.59
CA THR A 65 -8.80 1.20 -10.68
C THR A 65 -7.90 2.36 -10.25
N VAL A 66 -8.04 2.84 -9.02
CA VAL A 66 -7.14 3.88 -8.46
C VAL A 66 -5.71 3.37 -8.35
N VAL A 67 -5.51 2.12 -7.89
CA VAL A 67 -4.16 1.50 -7.85
C VAL A 67 -3.56 1.45 -9.25
N ILE A 68 -4.32 1.01 -10.27
CA ILE A 68 -3.85 0.97 -11.67
C ILE A 68 -3.47 2.38 -12.15
N ALA A 69 -4.25 3.40 -11.79
CA ALA A 69 -3.94 4.79 -12.15
C ALA A 69 -2.66 5.32 -11.49
N LEU A 70 -2.24 4.76 -10.35
CA LEU A 70 -0.98 5.11 -9.67
C LEU A 70 0.25 4.38 -10.24
N LEU A 71 0.07 3.25 -10.95
CA LEU A 71 1.19 2.46 -11.47
C LEU A 71 2.14 3.26 -12.41
N PRO A 72 1.66 4.10 -13.33
CA PRO A 72 2.56 4.90 -14.16
C PRO A 72 3.47 5.80 -13.34
N ALA A 73 2.94 6.45 -12.30
CA ALA A 73 3.71 7.30 -11.40
C ALA A 73 4.73 6.48 -10.57
N LEU A 74 4.33 5.28 -10.13
CA LEU A 74 5.21 4.36 -9.42
C LEU A 74 6.39 3.92 -10.30
N PHE A 75 6.13 3.49 -11.54
CA PHE A 75 7.16 3.04 -12.46
C PHE A 75 8.11 4.18 -12.85
N PHE A 76 7.56 5.36 -13.10
CA PHE A 76 8.38 6.55 -13.34
C PHE A 76 9.25 6.89 -12.12
N GLY A 77 8.70 6.80 -10.90
CA GLY A 77 9.43 7.02 -9.66
C GLY A 77 10.59 6.04 -9.49
N MET A 78 10.36 4.75 -9.77
CA MET A 78 11.42 3.72 -9.72
C MET A 78 12.54 4.02 -10.72
N TRP A 79 12.19 4.35 -11.96
CA TRP A 79 13.18 4.76 -12.96
C TRP A 79 13.95 6.01 -12.53
N ASN A 80 13.24 7.03 -12.03
CA ASN A 80 13.86 8.30 -11.63
C ASN A 80 14.85 8.12 -10.45
N ILE A 81 14.58 7.22 -9.50
CA ILE A 81 15.49 6.91 -8.40
C ILE A 81 16.83 6.38 -8.96
N GLY A 82 16.78 5.48 -9.91
CA GLY A 82 18.00 4.95 -10.54
C GLY A 82 18.71 5.97 -11.42
N TYR A 83 17.96 6.76 -12.18
CA TYR A 83 18.50 7.86 -12.99
C TYR A 83 19.27 8.86 -12.11
N GLN A 84 18.69 9.31 -11.02
CA GLN A 84 19.33 10.23 -10.08
C GLN A 84 20.60 9.61 -9.47
N HIS A 85 20.57 8.32 -9.16
CA HIS A 85 21.73 7.63 -8.62
C HIS A 85 22.87 7.51 -9.62
N TYR A 86 22.60 7.01 -10.83
CA TYR A 86 23.66 6.74 -11.81
C TYR A 86 24.15 8.01 -12.50
N GLU A 87 23.26 8.81 -13.06
CA GLU A 87 23.69 9.95 -13.87
C GLU A 87 24.10 11.17 -13.04
N ILE A 88 23.41 11.43 -11.93
CA ILE A 88 23.66 12.63 -11.15
C ILE A 88 24.66 12.37 -10.04
N ALA A 89 24.49 11.31 -9.23
CA ALA A 89 25.38 11.05 -8.11
C ALA A 89 26.73 10.44 -8.55
N LEU A 90 26.72 9.49 -9.50
CA LEU A 90 27.93 8.81 -9.97
C LEU A 90 28.53 9.43 -11.25
N GLY A 91 27.82 10.33 -11.92
CA GLY A 91 28.27 10.96 -13.15
C GLY A 91 28.37 10.02 -14.36
N ILE A 92 27.75 8.84 -14.29
CA ILE A 92 27.73 7.85 -15.37
C ILE A 92 26.66 8.27 -16.36
N LYS A 93 27.10 8.77 -17.53
CA LYS A 93 26.18 9.16 -18.61
C LYS A 93 25.73 7.94 -19.40
N ASP A 94 24.52 8.01 -19.96
CA ASP A 94 23.95 6.98 -20.83
C ASP A 94 23.72 5.62 -20.16
N THR A 95 23.25 5.62 -18.90
CA THR A 95 22.84 4.37 -18.25
C THR A 95 21.61 3.76 -18.94
N PRO A 96 21.59 2.44 -19.18
CA PRO A 96 20.42 1.77 -19.74
C PRO A 96 19.17 2.01 -18.87
N LEU A 97 18.05 2.26 -19.52
CA LEU A 97 16.76 2.50 -18.84
C LEU A 97 16.41 1.36 -17.87
N LEU A 98 16.72 0.13 -18.28
CA LEU A 98 16.43 -1.07 -17.48
C LEU A 98 17.24 -1.10 -16.18
N ASP A 99 18.53 -0.74 -16.23
CA ASP A 99 19.39 -0.75 -15.03
C ASP A 99 18.94 0.29 -14.01
N SER A 100 18.62 1.51 -14.49
CA SER A 100 18.05 2.56 -13.65
C SER A 100 16.73 2.12 -13.02
N PHE A 101 15.84 1.50 -13.80
CA PHE A 101 14.58 0.99 -13.30
C PHE A 101 14.77 -0.12 -12.25
N MET A 102 15.64 -1.09 -12.52
CA MET A 102 15.91 -2.20 -11.60
C MET A 102 16.51 -1.74 -10.28
N PHE A 103 17.39 -0.76 -10.32
CA PHE A 103 17.95 -0.16 -9.11
C PHE A 103 16.84 0.47 -8.24
N GLY A 104 15.99 1.31 -8.82
CA GLY A 104 14.88 1.93 -8.09
C GLY A 104 13.84 0.91 -7.60
N PHE A 105 13.58 -0.13 -8.40
CA PHE A 105 12.70 -1.23 -8.01
C PHE A 105 13.19 -1.93 -6.73
N TRP A 106 14.46 -2.33 -6.68
CA TRP A 106 15.02 -2.99 -5.49
C TRP A 106 15.07 -2.08 -4.26
N LYS A 107 15.17 -0.77 -4.43
CA LYS A 107 15.11 0.21 -3.33
C LYS A 107 13.67 0.41 -2.83
N MET A 108 12.70 0.45 -3.72
CA MET A 108 11.30 0.74 -3.37
C MET A 108 10.52 -0.50 -2.93
N LEU A 109 10.88 -1.67 -3.42
CA LEU A 109 10.22 -2.94 -3.11
C LEU A 109 10.09 -3.22 -1.60
N PRO A 110 11.16 -3.12 -0.78
CA PRO A 110 11.04 -3.38 0.66
C PRO A 110 10.10 -2.40 1.37
N MET A 111 10.04 -1.14 0.92
CA MET A 111 9.11 -0.16 1.48
C MET A 111 7.66 -0.54 1.17
N ILE A 112 7.38 -0.99 -0.06
CA ILE A 112 6.06 -1.47 -0.47
C ILE A 112 5.67 -2.69 0.37
N LEU A 113 6.57 -3.67 0.52
CA LEU A 113 6.32 -4.88 1.30
C LEU A 113 6.03 -4.57 2.77
N VAL A 114 6.79 -3.68 3.38
CA VAL A 114 6.57 -3.25 4.78
C VAL A 114 5.24 -2.50 4.91
N SER A 115 4.95 -1.57 4.00
CA SER A 115 3.70 -0.81 4.02
C SER A 115 2.48 -1.74 3.96
N TYR A 116 2.43 -2.63 2.98
CA TYR A 116 1.32 -3.59 2.85
C TYR A 116 1.30 -4.62 3.98
N GLY A 117 2.44 -5.20 4.33
CA GLY A 117 2.52 -6.25 5.36
C GLY A 117 2.06 -5.75 6.72
N VAL A 118 2.56 -4.59 7.15
CA VAL A 118 2.20 -4.01 8.45
C VAL A 118 0.75 -3.50 8.43
N GLY A 119 0.36 -2.75 7.40
CA GLY A 119 -0.95 -2.13 7.37
C GLY A 119 -2.10 -3.12 7.20
N LEU A 120 -1.99 -4.06 6.26
CA LEU A 120 -2.99 -5.14 6.13
C LEU A 120 -3.02 -6.03 7.37
N GLY A 121 -1.85 -6.30 7.98
CA GLY A 121 -1.78 -7.06 9.23
C GLY A 121 -2.60 -6.41 10.34
N ILE A 122 -2.53 -5.09 10.48
CA ILE A 122 -3.33 -4.34 11.46
C ILE A 122 -4.81 -4.39 11.10
N GLU A 123 -5.18 -4.17 9.84
CA GLU A 123 -6.58 -4.22 9.42
C GLU A 123 -7.20 -5.59 9.63
N PHE A 124 -6.49 -6.66 9.30
CA PHE A 124 -6.96 -8.01 9.58
C PHE A 124 -7.09 -8.27 11.08
N ALA A 125 -6.17 -7.80 11.91
CA ALA A 125 -6.27 -7.92 13.36
C ALA A 125 -7.53 -7.20 13.87
N PHE A 126 -7.77 -5.95 13.48
CA PHE A 126 -8.95 -5.19 13.89
C PHE A 126 -10.25 -5.81 13.36
N ALA A 127 -10.29 -6.28 12.11
CA ALA A 127 -11.43 -6.96 11.54
C ALA A 127 -11.76 -8.25 12.33
N SER A 128 -10.75 -9.04 12.69
CA SER A 128 -10.92 -10.25 13.49
C SER A 128 -11.42 -9.94 14.91
N PHE A 129 -10.93 -8.86 15.54
CA PHE A 129 -11.39 -8.45 16.89
C PHE A 129 -12.80 -7.89 16.88
N ARG A 130 -13.18 -7.12 15.87
CA ARG A 130 -14.48 -6.46 15.78
C ARG A 130 -15.54 -7.31 15.07
N GLY A 131 -15.15 -8.39 14.41
CA GLY A 131 -16.06 -9.28 13.67
C GLY A 131 -16.72 -8.63 12.46
N HIS A 132 -16.06 -7.65 11.82
CA HIS A 132 -16.54 -7.02 10.60
C HIS A 132 -15.66 -7.37 9.39
N GLN A 133 -16.19 -7.13 8.19
CA GLN A 133 -15.43 -7.37 6.95
C GLN A 133 -14.26 -6.40 6.82
N VAL A 134 -13.18 -6.88 6.21
CA VAL A 134 -12.01 -6.06 5.89
C VAL A 134 -12.35 -5.14 4.71
N ASN A 135 -12.04 -3.87 4.86
CA ASN A 135 -12.25 -2.87 3.83
C ASN A 135 -11.00 -2.69 2.97
N GLU A 136 -11.14 -2.78 1.65
CA GLU A 136 -10.03 -2.71 0.71
C GLU A 136 -9.46 -1.29 0.48
N GLY A 137 -9.92 -0.30 1.19
CA GLY A 137 -9.39 1.07 1.12
C GLY A 137 -7.88 1.17 1.41
N TYR A 138 -7.33 0.18 2.12
CA TYR A 138 -5.90 0.13 2.40
C TYR A 138 -5.04 -0.19 1.18
N LEU A 139 -5.57 -0.84 0.15
CA LEU A 139 -4.81 -1.13 -1.08
C LEU A 139 -4.24 0.15 -1.71
N VAL A 140 -5.03 1.21 -1.75
CA VAL A 140 -4.58 2.52 -2.24
C VAL A 140 -3.60 3.17 -1.26
N THR A 141 -3.93 3.18 0.04
CA THR A 141 -3.10 3.78 1.09
C THR A 141 -1.73 3.11 1.16
N GLY A 142 -1.70 1.76 1.10
CA GLY A 142 -0.48 0.97 1.16
C GLY A 142 0.49 1.23 0.01
N LEU A 143 -0.02 1.62 -1.17
CA LEU A 143 0.80 2.03 -2.30
C LEU A 143 1.23 3.50 -2.21
N LEU A 144 0.35 4.38 -1.74
CA LEU A 144 0.65 5.81 -1.60
C LEU A 144 1.74 6.08 -0.57
N ILE A 145 1.76 5.36 0.56
CA ILE A 145 2.74 5.59 1.63
C ILE A 145 4.18 5.51 1.10
N PRO A 146 4.64 4.43 0.45
CA PRO A 146 6.00 4.37 -0.10
C PRO A 146 6.29 5.46 -1.15
N MET A 147 5.27 5.85 -1.93
CA MET A 147 5.44 6.87 -2.98
C MET A 147 5.65 8.28 -2.44
N ILE A 148 5.18 8.57 -1.23
CA ILE A 148 5.29 9.90 -0.62
C ILE A 148 6.39 9.98 0.45
N MET A 149 7.06 8.85 0.77
CA MET A 149 8.14 8.80 1.75
C MET A 149 9.50 8.93 1.08
N PRO A 150 10.49 9.52 1.77
CA PRO A 150 11.87 9.51 1.31
C PRO A 150 12.41 8.07 1.22
N ILE A 151 13.17 7.79 0.17
CA ILE A 151 13.69 6.44 -0.10
C ILE A 151 14.67 5.94 0.98
N ASN A 152 15.35 6.84 1.68
CA ASN A 152 16.33 6.52 2.70
C ASN A 152 15.75 6.30 4.10
N VAL A 153 14.44 6.40 4.27
CA VAL A 153 13.79 6.17 5.57
C VAL A 153 13.99 4.71 6.00
N PRO A 154 14.50 4.46 7.22
CA PRO A 154 14.60 3.11 7.75
C PRO A 154 13.25 2.40 7.79
N LEU A 155 13.22 1.13 7.40
CA LEU A 155 11.97 0.36 7.29
C LEU A 155 11.20 0.26 8.60
N TRP A 156 11.89 0.26 9.76
CA TRP A 156 11.22 0.25 11.06
C TRP A 156 10.48 1.57 11.34
N MET A 157 11.04 2.72 10.93
CA MET A 157 10.35 4.02 11.06
C MET A 157 9.10 4.05 10.17
N LEU A 158 9.23 3.53 8.94
CA LEU A 158 8.09 3.35 8.05
C LEU A 158 7.01 2.47 8.69
N ALA A 159 7.40 1.33 9.28
CA ALA A 159 6.47 0.43 9.96
C ALA A 159 5.73 1.15 11.11
N VAL A 160 6.45 1.86 11.98
CA VAL A 160 5.85 2.61 13.09
C VAL A 160 4.89 3.69 12.59
N SER A 161 5.24 4.41 11.51
CA SER A 161 4.35 5.41 10.92
C SER A 161 3.08 4.82 10.32
N VAL A 162 3.18 3.64 9.70
CA VAL A 162 2.03 2.90 9.19
C VAL A 162 1.12 2.45 10.34
N ILE A 163 1.71 1.90 11.41
CA ILE A 163 0.94 1.53 12.62
C ILE A 163 0.17 2.73 13.16
N PHE A 164 0.86 3.84 13.36
CA PHE A 164 0.23 5.06 13.86
C PHE A 164 -0.90 5.53 12.95
N ALA A 165 -0.65 5.60 11.64
CA ALA A 165 -1.62 6.10 10.67
C ALA A 165 -2.85 5.20 10.54
N VAL A 166 -2.66 3.88 10.55
CA VAL A 166 -3.78 2.93 10.43
C VAL A 166 -4.58 2.89 11.73
N VAL A 167 -3.91 2.77 12.88
CA VAL A 167 -4.61 2.68 14.17
C VAL A 167 -5.29 4.01 14.52
N ILE A 168 -4.52 5.09 14.59
CA ILE A 168 -5.02 6.39 15.05
C ILE A 168 -5.77 7.14 13.94
N GLY A 169 -5.29 7.09 12.70
CA GLY A 169 -5.89 7.84 11.59
C GLY A 169 -7.12 7.18 10.99
N LYS A 170 -7.31 5.86 11.17
CA LYS A 170 -8.37 5.11 10.52
C LYS A 170 -9.20 4.26 11.48
N GLU A 171 -8.59 3.28 12.17
CA GLU A 171 -9.33 2.27 12.94
C GLU A 171 -10.03 2.83 14.18
N VAL A 172 -9.44 3.81 14.86
CA VAL A 172 -10.05 4.48 16.02
C VAL A 172 -11.38 5.16 15.64
N PHE A 173 -11.49 5.68 14.43
CA PHE A 173 -12.70 6.34 13.93
C PHE A 173 -13.76 5.39 13.37
N GLY A 174 -13.47 4.10 13.23
CA GLY A 174 -14.42 3.11 12.70
C GLY A 174 -14.05 2.47 11.37
N GLY A 175 -12.85 2.75 10.85
CA GLY A 175 -12.33 2.15 9.61
C GLY A 175 -12.58 2.97 8.35
N THR A 176 -12.55 2.31 7.20
CA THR A 176 -12.67 2.98 5.88
C THR A 176 -14.04 3.66 5.72
N GLY A 177 -14.02 4.92 5.34
CA GLY A 177 -15.22 5.75 5.17
C GLY A 177 -15.61 6.55 6.41
N MET A 178 -15.15 6.18 7.60
CA MET A 178 -15.35 6.90 8.85
C MET A 178 -14.09 7.69 9.27
N ASN A 179 -12.97 7.49 8.59
CA ASN A 179 -11.72 8.16 8.91
C ASN A 179 -11.78 9.66 8.56
N ILE A 180 -11.42 10.50 9.52
CA ILE A 180 -11.37 11.97 9.36
C ILE A 180 -10.09 12.38 8.63
N LEU A 181 -9.00 11.64 8.83
CA LEU A 181 -7.69 11.92 8.27
C LEU A 181 -7.35 10.94 7.16
N ASN A 182 -6.61 11.41 6.15
CA ASN A 182 -6.03 10.52 5.14
C ASN A 182 -4.87 9.74 5.77
N PRO A 183 -4.93 8.39 5.86
CA PRO A 183 -3.89 7.62 6.56
C PRO A 183 -2.50 7.77 5.94
N ALA A 184 -2.37 7.91 4.62
CA ALA A 184 -1.06 8.08 3.99
C ALA A 184 -0.42 9.43 4.39
N LEU A 185 -1.19 10.51 4.37
CA LEU A 185 -0.71 11.82 4.82
C LEU A 185 -0.45 11.84 6.33
N THR A 186 -1.24 11.13 7.12
CA THR A 186 -1.04 10.99 8.56
C THR A 186 0.28 10.27 8.88
N ALA A 187 0.62 9.20 8.13
CA ALA A 187 1.90 8.52 8.26
C ALA A 187 3.08 9.47 7.97
N ARG A 188 2.97 10.26 6.89
CA ARG A 188 3.99 11.24 6.54
C ARG A 188 4.11 12.35 7.58
N ALA A 189 2.99 12.90 8.06
CA ALA A 189 2.98 13.93 9.10
C ALA A 189 3.60 13.41 10.39
N PHE A 190 3.26 12.18 10.81
CA PHE A 190 3.86 11.55 11.97
C PHE A 190 5.39 11.48 11.87
N LEU A 191 5.94 11.00 10.76
CA LEU A 191 7.38 10.95 10.55
C LEU A 191 8.02 12.33 10.51
N PHE A 192 7.35 13.31 9.91
CA PHE A 192 7.86 14.68 9.84
C PHE A 192 8.02 15.31 11.22
N PHE A 193 7.09 15.08 12.14
CA PHE A 193 7.18 15.59 13.49
C PHE A 193 8.05 14.74 14.44
N ALA A 194 8.01 13.40 14.27
CA ALA A 194 8.76 12.50 15.15
C ALA A 194 10.24 12.38 14.76
N TYR A 195 10.54 12.44 13.47
CA TYR A 195 11.90 12.21 12.92
C TYR A 195 12.24 13.24 11.84
N PRO A 196 12.33 14.54 12.21
CA PRO A 196 12.50 15.62 11.23
C PRO A 196 13.79 15.51 10.43
N SER A 197 14.86 14.95 11.00
CA SER A 197 16.15 14.75 10.33
C SER A 197 16.08 13.82 9.11
N TRP A 198 15.10 12.93 9.06
CA TRP A 198 14.86 12.02 7.94
C TRP A 198 13.85 12.56 6.93
N MET A 199 13.05 13.54 7.33
CA MET A 199 11.92 14.04 6.55
C MET A 199 12.13 15.46 6.01
N SER A 200 13.22 16.11 6.36
CA SER A 200 13.56 17.46 5.91
C SER A 200 14.91 17.49 5.18
N GLY A 201 15.13 18.54 4.39
CA GLY A 201 16.35 18.76 3.62
C GLY A 201 16.30 18.15 2.22
N ASP A 202 17.43 18.19 1.54
CA ASP A 202 17.57 17.83 0.13
C ASP A 202 17.33 16.33 -0.14
N LYS A 203 17.62 15.49 0.85
CA LYS A 203 17.48 14.02 0.77
C LYS A 203 16.04 13.55 0.61
N VAL A 204 15.06 14.42 0.87
CA VAL A 204 13.62 14.07 0.79
C VAL A 204 13.13 13.96 -0.65
N TRP A 205 13.68 14.78 -1.54
CA TRP A 205 13.20 14.95 -2.91
C TRP A 205 13.98 14.14 -3.94
N THR A 206 15.27 13.90 -3.66
CA THR A 206 16.16 13.24 -4.59
C THR A 206 17.00 12.18 -3.89
N TYR A 207 17.17 11.03 -4.55
CA TYR A 207 18.04 9.97 -4.06
C TYR A 207 19.43 10.14 -4.63
N ILE A 208 20.39 10.60 -3.82
CA ILE A 208 21.78 10.82 -4.26
C ILE A 208 22.66 9.60 -3.97
N GLY A 209 22.20 8.63 -3.18
CA GLY A 209 22.90 7.35 -2.97
C GLY A 209 24.21 7.45 -2.21
N GLY A 210 24.18 7.81 -0.94
CA GLY A 210 25.33 7.80 -0.04
C GLY A 210 25.87 9.17 0.35
N ASP A 211 26.96 9.18 1.10
CA ASP A 211 27.55 10.40 1.68
C ASP A 211 28.38 11.26 0.70
N SER A 212 28.41 10.90 -0.57
CA SER A 212 29.12 11.69 -1.59
C SER A 212 28.25 12.87 -2.02
N THR A 213 28.42 14.00 -1.35
CA THR A 213 27.95 15.29 -1.85
C THR A 213 28.78 15.69 -3.05
N VAL A 214 28.22 15.57 -4.25
CA VAL A 214 28.81 16.21 -5.43
C VAL A 214 28.56 17.70 -5.30
N ASP A 215 29.61 18.51 -5.25
CA ASP A 215 29.55 19.96 -5.00
C ASP A 215 28.70 20.79 -5.98
N SER A 216 28.20 20.18 -7.04
CA SER A 216 27.38 20.81 -8.08
C SER A 216 25.94 20.34 -8.12
N PHE A 217 25.49 19.49 -7.20
CA PHE A 217 24.14 18.96 -7.21
C PHE A 217 23.15 19.92 -6.57
N SER A 218 22.22 20.43 -7.35
CA SER A 218 21.14 21.30 -6.90
C SER A 218 19.86 20.49 -6.65
N GLY A 219 19.84 19.73 -5.56
CA GLY A 219 18.65 18.99 -5.12
C GLY A 219 17.72 19.79 -4.22
N ALA A 220 18.24 20.86 -3.61
CA ALA A 220 17.50 21.71 -2.68
C ALA A 220 16.57 22.68 -3.41
N THR A 221 15.38 22.91 -2.83
CA THR A 221 14.55 24.04 -3.22
C THR A 221 15.24 25.36 -2.85
N PRO A 222 14.95 26.50 -3.54
CA PRO A 222 15.50 27.80 -3.18
C PRO A 222 15.31 28.20 -1.72
N LEU A 223 14.28 27.68 -1.06
CA LEU A 223 13.98 27.89 0.35
C LEU A 223 14.81 27.00 1.31
N ALA A 224 15.41 25.95 0.81
CA ALA A 224 16.23 25.02 1.61
C ALA A 224 17.74 25.38 1.57
N ARG A 225 18.12 26.40 0.76
CA ARG A 225 19.44 27.02 0.71
C ARG A 225 19.44 28.25 1.61
#